data_6f20edbf9421fb4015572822cc6ee689
#
_entry.id   6f20edbf9421fb4015572822cc6ee689
#
_cell.length_a   1.000
_cell.length_b   1.000
_cell.length_c   1.000
_cell.angle_alpha   90.00
_cell.angle_beta   90.00
_cell.angle_gamma   90.00
#
_symmetry.space_group_name_H-M   'P 1'
#
loop_
_entity.id
_entity.type
_entity.pdbx_description
1 polymer ?
#
loop_
_entity_poly.entity_id
_entity_poly.type
_entity_poly.pdbx_seq_one_letter_code
_entity_poly.pdbx_strand_id
1 'polypeptide(L)'
;MNIPRQLSTFVIGLFFCGAVYGASYPLKVSSANPRILVDQNNVPFLVVGDSPHSLWVNLTSAESAAYLANRAAHGVNSLWVNLVIIRPVEGRPDCSLVDGTKPFTNTISGTRSYDLTTPNEAYFAHVDEVMRMAETNGILVMIDPLETAGFLRTALQNGSTRCRAYGQFLGNRYKNFPNIIWQHGNDFQAWSVATNDAVITAVALGIKDNDSNHLHTIELNYQASSSLDDPNWAPIVGLNLAYTYYATYAEVLHAYNQSASIPVFMGEANYEYDKQQNEDGGSPRILRMQEYWTMLCGATGQLYGNKYTWRFLPGWQNYLDSPGVVQLGYMANLFRTRKWYNLVPDQTHVFVTAGYGKFVSSGPPASAPGGRFAGNDYVTAALTPDGTLGMAYLPQGGTITVAMSKLQKPITARWFDPSGNTFRAIAGSPFANTGKHRFTPPRKNSAGDPDWVLVLEAGAGP
;
A
#
# COMPACT_ATOMS: atom_id res chain seq x y z
N MET A 1 -4.55 -64.14 20.29
CA MET A 1 -4.87 -62.69 20.45
C MET A 1 -4.17 -61.94 19.33
N ASN A 2 -4.91 -61.60 18.27
CA ASN A 2 -4.41 -60.86 17.12
C ASN A 2 -4.71 -59.38 17.30
N ILE A 3 -3.66 -58.54 17.34
CA ILE A 3 -3.77 -57.06 17.37
C ILE A 3 -3.66 -56.58 15.93
N PRO A 4 -4.63 -55.84 15.38
CA PRO A 4 -4.52 -55.28 14.03
C PRO A 4 -3.61 -54.03 14.08
N ARG A 5 -2.62 -54.00 13.19
CA ARG A 5 -1.79 -52.82 12.90
C ARG A 5 -2.63 -51.82 12.09
N GLN A 6 -2.89 -50.65 12.65
CA GLN A 6 -3.39 -49.49 11.90
C GLN A 6 -2.26 -48.94 11.05
N LEU A 7 -2.40 -48.93 9.74
CA LEU A 7 -1.59 -48.16 8.81
C LEU A 7 -2.09 -46.69 8.83
N SER A 8 -1.27 -45.79 9.36
CA SER A 8 -1.50 -44.38 9.22
C SER A 8 -0.98 -43.94 7.85
N THR A 9 -1.88 -43.57 6.96
CA THR A 9 -1.54 -42.98 5.65
C THR A 9 -1.12 -41.52 5.87
N PHE A 10 0.15 -41.21 5.77
CA PHE A 10 0.65 -39.85 5.69
C PHE A 10 0.36 -39.30 4.30
N VAL A 11 -0.56 -38.34 4.20
CA VAL A 11 -0.77 -37.56 3.00
C VAL A 11 0.32 -36.47 3.00
N ILE A 12 1.36 -36.68 2.20
CA ILE A 12 2.35 -35.63 1.91
C ILE A 12 1.69 -34.66 0.94
N GLY A 13 1.26 -33.51 1.48
CA GLY A 13 0.84 -32.38 0.68
C GLY A 13 2.06 -31.85 -0.07
N LEU A 14 2.10 -32.06 -1.39
CA LEU A 14 3.05 -31.38 -2.28
C LEU A 14 2.70 -29.88 -2.27
N PHE A 15 3.42 -29.10 -1.48
CA PHE A 15 3.47 -27.65 -1.68
C PHE A 15 4.18 -27.40 -3.01
N PHE A 16 3.42 -27.06 -4.03
CA PHE A 16 3.99 -26.40 -5.21
C PHE A 16 4.54 -25.05 -4.76
N CYS A 17 5.82 -25.03 -4.43
CA CYS A 17 6.59 -23.80 -4.34
C CYS A 17 6.78 -23.30 -5.79
N GLY A 18 5.78 -22.59 -6.30
CA GLY A 18 5.95 -21.80 -7.51
C GLY A 18 7.09 -20.82 -7.24
N ALA A 19 8.16 -20.89 -8.00
CA ALA A 19 9.22 -19.91 -7.95
C ALA A 19 8.57 -18.53 -8.09
N VAL A 20 8.58 -17.73 -7.03
CA VAL A 20 8.22 -16.33 -7.09
C VAL A 20 9.36 -15.69 -7.87
N TYR A 21 9.21 -15.58 -9.18
CA TYR A 21 10.10 -14.73 -9.97
C TYR A 21 9.92 -13.31 -9.43
N GLY A 22 10.96 -12.77 -8.80
CA GLY A 22 10.98 -11.37 -8.38
C GLY A 22 10.66 -10.48 -9.59
N ALA A 23 10.00 -9.35 -9.35
CA ALA A 23 9.69 -8.40 -10.41
C ALA A 23 10.97 -7.93 -11.11
N SER A 24 10.92 -7.75 -12.42
CA SER A 24 12.01 -7.17 -13.19
C SER A 24 11.94 -5.64 -13.11
N TYR A 25 12.66 -5.07 -12.16
CA TYR A 25 12.70 -3.62 -11.92
C TYR A 25 13.50 -2.84 -12.99
N PRO A 26 13.35 -1.51 -13.12
CA PRO A 26 12.42 -0.67 -12.40
C PRO A 26 10.98 -0.85 -12.84
N LEU A 27 10.02 -0.48 -11.98
CA LEU A 27 8.61 -0.47 -12.34
C LEU A 27 8.29 0.69 -13.29
N LYS A 28 7.27 0.48 -14.10
CA LYS A 28 6.73 1.50 -15.02
C LYS A 28 5.21 1.46 -15.06
N VAL A 29 4.61 2.54 -15.52
CA VAL A 29 3.18 2.56 -15.86
C VAL A 29 2.95 1.68 -17.08
N SER A 30 1.92 0.84 -17.05
CA SER A 30 1.58 -0.03 -18.16
C SER A 30 1.09 0.77 -19.38
N SER A 31 1.66 0.53 -20.54
CA SER A 31 1.18 1.14 -21.79
C SER A 31 -0.16 0.56 -22.26
N ALA A 32 -0.49 -0.68 -21.86
CA ALA A 32 -1.74 -1.34 -22.20
C ALA A 32 -2.89 -0.95 -21.25
N ASN A 33 -2.58 -0.68 -19.99
CA ASN A 33 -3.55 -0.21 -18.99
C ASN A 33 -2.85 0.79 -18.04
N PRO A 34 -2.95 2.09 -18.29
CA PRO A 34 -2.24 3.10 -17.48
C PRO A 34 -2.73 3.21 -16.04
N ARG A 35 -3.72 2.41 -15.65
CA ARG A 35 -4.21 2.32 -14.26
C ARG A 35 -3.39 1.39 -13.37
N ILE A 36 -2.37 0.70 -13.92
CA ILE A 36 -1.57 -0.26 -13.16
C ILE A 36 -0.07 -0.07 -13.38
N LEU A 37 0.69 -0.50 -12.39
CA LEU A 37 2.13 -0.69 -12.49
C LEU A 37 2.43 -2.05 -13.14
N VAL A 38 3.51 -2.09 -13.92
CA VAL A 38 4.09 -3.32 -14.46
C VAL A 38 5.60 -3.31 -14.28
N ASP A 39 6.20 -4.48 -14.29
CA ASP A 39 7.64 -4.66 -14.35
C ASP A 39 8.19 -4.47 -15.79
N GLN A 40 9.49 -4.64 -16.00
CA GLN A 40 10.12 -4.48 -17.33
C GLN A 40 9.62 -5.52 -18.35
N ASN A 41 9.12 -6.66 -17.89
CA ASN A 41 8.53 -7.70 -18.73
C ASN A 41 7.02 -7.49 -18.97
N ASN A 42 6.46 -6.34 -18.54
CA ASN A 42 5.04 -6.00 -18.59
C ASN A 42 4.15 -6.93 -17.74
N VAL A 43 4.71 -7.56 -16.70
CA VAL A 43 3.93 -8.32 -15.72
C VAL A 43 3.29 -7.35 -14.74
N PRO A 44 1.95 -7.43 -14.50
CA PRO A 44 1.26 -6.56 -13.55
C PRO A 44 1.84 -6.68 -12.15
N PHE A 45 2.13 -5.54 -11.52
CA PHE A 45 2.71 -5.46 -10.19
C PHE A 45 1.66 -4.98 -9.19
N LEU A 46 1.22 -5.88 -8.31
CA LEU A 46 0.36 -5.56 -7.18
C LEU A 46 1.23 -5.06 -6.03
N VAL A 47 1.07 -3.81 -5.64
CA VAL A 47 1.74 -3.24 -4.45
C VAL A 47 1.13 -3.87 -3.20
N VAL A 48 1.93 -4.66 -2.50
CA VAL A 48 1.63 -5.25 -1.19
C VAL A 48 2.72 -4.76 -0.25
N GLY A 49 2.49 -3.64 0.38
CA GLY A 49 3.56 -2.91 1.05
C GLY A 49 3.43 -2.82 2.55
N ASP A 50 4.51 -2.36 3.18
CA ASP A 50 4.59 -1.98 4.59
C ASP A 50 5.31 -0.62 4.72
N SER A 51 5.11 0.06 5.84
CA SER A 51 5.62 1.43 6.10
C SER A 51 6.61 1.48 7.27
N PRO A 52 7.79 0.81 7.17
CA PRO A 52 8.84 0.88 8.19
C PRO A 52 9.66 2.17 8.03
N HIS A 53 9.04 3.33 8.28
CA HIS A 53 9.63 4.64 7.98
C HIS A 53 11.06 4.84 8.49
N SER A 54 11.44 4.20 9.61
CA SER A 54 12.75 4.35 10.25
C SER A 54 13.67 3.14 10.05
N LEU A 55 13.47 2.33 9.02
CA LEU A 55 14.14 1.03 8.84
C LEU A 55 15.65 1.13 9.05
N TRP A 56 16.36 1.89 8.23
CA TRP A 56 17.83 2.02 8.35
C TRP A 56 18.30 2.94 9.46
N VAL A 57 17.44 3.84 9.97
CA VAL A 57 17.80 4.76 11.05
C VAL A 57 17.80 4.04 12.41
N ASN A 58 16.79 3.18 12.64
CA ASN A 58 16.54 2.55 13.94
C ASN A 58 16.97 1.08 14.04
N LEU A 59 17.39 0.46 12.94
CA LEU A 59 17.85 -0.92 12.93
C LEU A 59 19.32 -1.03 12.52
N THR A 60 20.00 -2.01 13.09
CA THR A 60 21.28 -2.51 12.59
C THR A 60 21.08 -3.25 11.27
N SER A 61 22.16 -3.49 10.51
CA SER A 61 22.10 -4.32 9.28
C SER A 61 21.50 -5.70 9.54
N ALA A 62 21.84 -6.34 10.66
CA ALA A 62 21.32 -7.66 11.01
C ALA A 62 19.80 -7.64 11.30
N GLU A 63 19.33 -6.64 12.03
CA GLU A 63 17.90 -6.45 12.31
C GLU A 63 17.12 -6.09 11.04
N SER A 64 17.69 -5.25 10.17
CA SER A 64 17.12 -4.93 8.87
C SER A 64 16.97 -6.17 7.99
N ALA A 65 18.01 -7.03 7.94
CA ALA A 65 17.95 -8.29 7.21
C ALA A 65 16.83 -9.22 7.73
N ALA A 66 16.70 -9.35 9.06
CA ALA A 66 15.64 -10.16 9.67
C ALA A 66 14.25 -9.61 9.37
N TYR A 67 14.07 -8.28 9.44
CA TYR A 67 12.80 -7.62 9.10
C TYR A 67 12.42 -7.84 7.63
N LEU A 68 13.34 -7.61 6.71
CA LEU A 68 13.13 -7.78 5.28
C LEU A 68 12.76 -9.21 4.92
N ALA A 69 13.46 -10.21 5.50
CA ALA A 69 13.16 -11.63 5.31
C ALA A 69 11.75 -11.99 5.81
N ASN A 70 11.35 -11.48 6.99
CA ASN A 70 9.99 -11.69 7.51
C ASN A 70 8.93 -11.07 6.57
N ARG A 71 9.14 -9.84 6.12
CA ARG A 71 8.18 -9.17 5.22
C ARG A 71 8.04 -9.90 3.89
N ALA A 72 9.14 -10.34 3.29
CA ALA A 72 9.11 -11.18 2.08
C ALA A 72 8.34 -12.49 2.31
N ALA A 73 8.52 -13.15 3.46
CA ALA A 73 7.78 -14.38 3.82
C ALA A 73 6.27 -14.15 3.93
N HIS A 74 5.82 -12.96 4.33
CA HIS A 74 4.40 -12.56 4.32
C HIS A 74 3.90 -12.09 2.95
N GLY A 75 4.74 -12.12 1.92
CA GLY A 75 4.38 -11.69 0.56
C GLY A 75 4.37 -10.16 0.37
N VAL A 76 4.92 -9.42 1.31
CA VAL A 76 5.20 -7.99 1.17
C VAL A 76 6.29 -7.81 0.12
N ASN A 77 6.04 -6.95 -0.86
CA ASN A 77 6.95 -6.69 -1.98
C ASN A 77 7.31 -5.20 -2.14
N SER A 78 6.86 -4.36 -1.23
CA SER A 78 7.11 -2.91 -1.29
C SER A 78 7.27 -2.36 0.13
N LEU A 79 8.17 -1.42 0.33
CA LEU A 79 8.35 -0.74 1.61
C LEU A 79 8.43 0.77 1.39
N TRP A 80 7.82 1.54 2.27
CA TRP A 80 8.03 2.98 2.36
C TRP A 80 9.02 3.29 3.47
N VAL A 81 10.15 3.90 3.14
CA VAL A 81 11.20 4.22 4.10
C VAL A 81 11.68 5.65 3.90
N ASN A 82 11.77 6.41 4.98
CA ASN A 82 12.24 7.79 4.95
C ASN A 82 13.78 7.82 5.04
N LEU A 83 14.41 8.49 4.08
CA LEU A 83 15.86 8.57 4.02
C LEU A 83 16.44 9.34 5.20
N VAL A 84 15.76 10.43 5.57
CA VAL A 84 16.01 11.20 6.79
C VAL A 84 14.70 11.45 7.52
N ILE A 85 14.66 11.18 8.82
CA ILE A 85 13.46 11.26 9.65
C ILE A 85 13.82 11.68 11.08
N ILE A 86 13.06 12.62 11.65
CA ILE A 86 13.32 13.13 13.02
C ILE A 86 12.35 12.52 14.05
N ARG A 87 11.07 12.45 13.72
CA ARG A 87 10.01 12.18 14.70
C ARG A 87 10.12 10.87 15.49
N PRO A 88 10.45 9.74 14.87
CA PRO A 88 10.36 8.46 15.55
C PRO A 88 11.68 8.00 16.18
N VAL A 89 12.73 8.82 16.12
CA VAL A 89 14.04 8.40 16.61
C VAL A 89 14.16 8.79 18.07
N GLU A 90 13.79 7.88 18.97
CA GLU A 90 13.90 8.09 20.41
C GLU A 90 15.36 8.38 20.81
N GLY A 91 15.58 9.51 21.46
CA GLY A 91 16.90 9.94 21.92
C GLY A 91 17.87 10.43 20.83
N ARG A 92 17.46 10.44 19.55
CA ARG A 92 18.32 10.86 18.43
C ARG A 92 17.61 11.85 17.50
N PRO A 93 17.29 13.07 17.98
CA PRO A 93 16.55 14.06 17.20
C PRO A 93 17.34 14.61 16.00
N ASP A 94 18.56 14.14 15.81
CA ASP A 94 19.46 14.48 14.71
C ASP A 94 19.45 13.44 13.57
N CYS A 95 18.52 12.48 13.59
CA CYS A 95 18.41 11.42 12.58
C CYS A 95 19.68 10.56 12.42
N SER A 96 20.52 10.48 13.47
CA SER A 96 21.69 9.60 13.42
C SER A 96 21.28 8.13 13.43
N LEU A 97 22.09 7.28 12.79
CA LEU A 97 21.97 5.82 12.88
C LEU A 97 22.16 5.33 14.31
N VAL A 98 21.89 4.06 14.56
CA VAL A 98 22.06 3.44 15.90
C VAL A 98 23.48 3.54 16.46
N ASP A 99 24.49 3.67 15.61
CA ASP A 99 25.89 3.88 15.98
C ASP A 99 26.26 5.36 16.16
N GLY A 100 25.32 6.29 15.97
CA GLY A 100 25.54 7.73 16.07
C GLY A 100 25.99 8.42 14.78
N THR A 101 26.11 7.70 13.66
CA THR A 101 26.46 8.27 12.35
C THR A 101 25.35 9.19 11.84
N LYS A 102 25.67 10.47 11.61
CA LYS A 102 24.70 11.50 11.16
C LYS A 102 24.57 11.51 9.65
N PRO A 103 23.39 11.91 9.10
CA PRO A 103 23.16 11.94 7.65
C PRO A 103 23.97 13.01 6.90
N PHE A 104 24.34 14.09 7.58
CA PHE A 104 25.12 15.20 7.01
C PHE A 104 26.25 15.62 7.95
N THR A 105 27.35 16.08 7.38
CA THR A 105 28.55 16.44 8.14
C THR A 105 28.51 17.85 8.70
N ASN A 106 27.75 18.77 8.07
CA ASN A 106 27.70 20.18 8.46
C ASN A 106 26.26 20.67 8.72
N THR A 107 26.15 21.81 9.37
CA THR A 107 24.91 22.56 9.55
C THR A 107 25.03 23.92 8.85
N ILE A 108 23.89 24.52 8.52
CA ILE A 108 23.84 25.89 8.03
C ILE A 108 24.29 26.85 9.12
N SER A 109 25.24 27.74 8.79
CA SER A 109 25.82 28.72 9.73
C SER A 109 24.73 29.48 10.50
N GLY A 110 24.87 29.54 11.81
CA GLY A 110 23.92 30.20 12.70
C GLY A 110 22.61 29.44 12.96
N THR A 111 22.47 28.20 12.46
CA THR A 111 21.29 27.36 12.66
C THR A 111 21.62 25.98 13.23
N ARG A 112 20.58 25.19 13.55
CA ARG A 112 20.71 23.76 13.89
C ARG A 112 20.33 22.83 12.74
N SER A 113 19.94 23.40 11.59
CA SER A 113 19.53 22.62 10.42
C SER A 113 20.75 22.13 9.66
N TYR A 114 20.71 20.90 9.20
CA TYR A 114 21.75 20.35 8.35
C TYR A 114 21.92 21.14 7.06
N ASP A 115 23.16 21.25 6.58
CA ASP A 115 23.47 21.64 5.21
C ASP A 115 23.29 20.42 4.31
N LEU A 116 22.21 20.38 3.54
CA LEU A 116 21.86 19.25 2.66
C LEU A 116 22.89 19.00 1.55
N THR A 117 23.82 19.94 1.32
CA THR A 117 24.91 19.77 0.34
C THR A 117 26.13 19.04 0.90
N THR A 118 26.08 18.60 2.16
CA THR A 118 27.19 17.91 2.85
C THR A 118 26.82 16.51 3.31
N PRO A 119 26.34 15.60 2.42
CA PRO A 119 25.96 14.26 2.80
C PRO A 119 27.13 13.50 3.42
N ASN A 120 26.84 12.70 4.45
CA ASN A 120 27.83 11.86 5.13
C ASN A 120 27.89 10.49 4.45
N GLU A 121 29.00 10.18 3.80
CA GLU A 121 29.16 8.93 3.06
C GLU A 121 28.93 7.67 3.92
N ALA A 122 29.35 7.68 5.19
CA ALA A 122 29.14 6.53 6.07
C ALA A 122 27.65 6.25 6.33
N TYR A 123 26.84 7.30 6.46
CA TYR A 123 25.38 7.15 6.58
C TYR A 123 24.75 6.53 5.33
N PHE A 124 25.08 7.10 4.17
CA PHE A 124 24.52 6.63 2.91
C PHE A 124 25.04 5.25 2.49
N ALA A 125 26.25 4.86 2.90
CA ALA A 125 26.77 3.51 2.70
C ALA A 125 25.96 2.46 3.48
N HIS A 126 25.51 2.76 4.71
CA HIS A 126 24.59 1.90 5.45
C HIS A 126 23.22 1.79 4.76
N VAL A 127 22.68 2.91 4.25
CA VAL A 127 21.44 2.89 3.45
C VAL A 127 21.60 1.99 2.23
N ASP A 128 22.71 2.12 1.49
CA ASP A 128 22.99 1.30 0.30
C ASP A 128 23.04 -0.20 0.65
N GLU A 129 23.60 -0.56 1.80
CA GLU A 129 23.65 -1.94 2.27
C GLU A 129 22.22 -2.49 2.47
N VAL A 130 21.37 -1.77 3.20
CA VAL A 130 19.99 -2.17 3.45
C VAL A 130 19.16 -2.20 2.15
N MET A 131 19.40 -1.28 1.24
CA MET A 131 18.77 -1.26 -0.09
C MET A 131 19.09 -2.52 -0.91
N ARG A 132 20.35 -3.00 -0.88
CA ARG A 132 20.74 -4.26 -1.54
C ARG A 132 20.10 -5.47 -0.87
N MET A 133 19.92 -5.45 0.47
CA MET A 133 19.17 -6.50 1.15
C MET A 133 17.70 -6.52 0.68
N ALA A 134 17.07 -5.35 0.52
CA ALA A 134 15.70 -5.25 0.00
C ALA A 134 15.62 -5.81 -1.43
N GLU A 135 16.55 -5.44 -2.32
CA GLU A 135 16.65 -5.95 -3.69
C GLU A 135 16.77 -7.49 -3.69
N THR A 136 17.66 -8.04 -2.87
CA THR A 136 17.86 -9.50 -2.74
C THR A 136 16.60 -10.24 -2.29
N ASN A 137 15.74 -9.58 -1.48
CA ASN A 137 14.44 -10.11 -1.06
C ASN A 137 13.30 -9.81 -2.06
N GLY A 138 13.61 -9.22 -3.23
CA GLY A 138 12.61 -8.87 -4.25
C GLY A 138 11.68 -7.73 -3.84
N ILE A 139 12.11 -6.88 -2.93
CA ILE A 139 11.31 -5.79 -2.34
C ILE A 139 11.63 -4.47 -3.02
N LEU A 140 10.58 -3.80 -3.53
CA LEU A 140 10.60 -2.40 -3.96
C LEU A 140 10.75 -1.49 -2.74
N VAL A 141 11.56 -0.45 -2.83
CA VAL A 141 11.65 0.59 -1.80
C VAL A 141 11.12 1.91 -2.33
N MET A 142 10.06 2.41 -1.70
CA MET A 142 9.55 3.75 -1.91
C MET A 142 10.32 4.68 -0.95
N ILE A 143 11.31 5.39 -1.50
CA ILE A 143 12.22 6.23 -0.70
C ILE A 143 11.63 7.62 -0.58
N ASP A 144 11.38 8.07 0.66
CA ASP A 144 11.15 9.49 0.92
C ASP A 144 12.50 10.20 1.15
N PRO A 145 12.89 11.10 0.24
CA PRO A 145 14.14 11.83 0.36
C PRO A 145 14.26 12.69 1.62
N LEU A 146 13.12 13.18 2.11
CA LEU A 146 13.11 14.16 3.20
C LEU A 146 11.72 14.20 3.86
N GLU A 147 11.57 13.56 5.03
CA GLU A 147 10.32 13.59 5.80
C GLU A 147 9.89 15.03 6.10
N THR A 148 8.78 15.48 5.51
CA THR A 148 8.34 16.87 5.64
C THR A 148 7.83 17.22 7.02
N ALA A 149 7.27 16.26 7.75
CA ALA A 149 6.79 16.49 9.11
C ALA A 149 7.90 16.93 10.08
N GLY A 150 9.15 16.51 9.85
CA GLY A 150 10.32 16.84 10.68
C GLY A 150 11.34 17.75 10.01
N PHE A 151 11.61 17.54 8.72
CA PHE A 151 12.69 18.20 8.00
C PHE A 151 12.28 19.41 7.16
N LEU A 152 10.99 19.76 7.05
CA LEU A 152 10.56 20.92 6.26
C LEU A 152 11.32 22.21 6.63
N ARG A 153 11.52 22.47 7.93
CA ARG A 153 12.30 23.61 8.39
C ARG A 153 13.74 23.58 7.86
N THR A 154 14.35 22.39 7.83
CA THR A 154 15.71 22.22 7.29
C THR A 154 15.72 22.52 5.80
N ALA A 155 14.74 22.03 5.02
CA ALA A 155 14.61 22.34 3.60
C ALA A 155 14.46 23.83 3.35
N LEU A 156 13.59 24.52 4.10
CA LEU A 156 13.40 25.97 4.00
C LEU A 156 14.69 26.76 4.27
N GLN A 157 15.47 26.37 5.27
CA GLN A 157 16.75 27.03 5.58
C GLN A 157 17.84 26.76 4.53
N ASN A 158 17.77 25.64 3.82
CA ASN A 158 18.63 25.35 2.67
C ASN A 158 18.21 26.12 1.42
N GLY A 159 16.92 26.39 1.26
CA GLY A 159 16.34 26.99 0.06
C GLY A 159 16.41 26.07 -1.16
N SER A 160 15.71 26.44 -2.23
CA SER A 160 15.53 25.58 -3.41
C SER A 160 16.84 25.18 -4.09
N THR A 161 17.87 26.03 -4.08
CA THR A 161 19.16 25.70 -4.71
C THR A 161 19.86 24.54 -4.05
N ARG A 162 19.99 24.55 -2.70
CA ARG A 162 20.63 23.44 -1.96
C ARG A 162 19.74 22.20 -1.94
N CYS A 163 18.42 22.37 -1.86
CA CYS A 163 17.47 21.27 -1.98
C CYS A 163 17.60 20.55 -3.33
N ARG A 164 17.74 21.30 -4.44
CA ARG A 164 17.98 20.70 -5.76
C ARG A 164 19.34 19.99 -5.84
N ALA A 165 20.40 20.57 -5.27
CA ALA A 165 21.71 19.92 -5.20
C ALA A 165 21.67 18.61 -4.40
N TYR A 166 20.93 18.58 -3.30
CA TYR A 166 20.67 17.34 -2.55
C TYR A 166 19.93 16.30 -3.41
N GLY A 167 18.87 16.73 -4.12
CA GLY A 167 18.17 15.85 -5.07
C GLY A 167 19.12 15.31 -6.15
N GLN A 168 20.00 16.13 -6.70
CA GLN A 168 21.00 15.70 -7.69
C GLN A 168 21.98 14.66 -7.12
N PHE A 169 22.39 14.83 -5.87
CA PHE A 169 23.20 13.83 -5.17
C PHE A 169 22.45 12.50 -5.07
N LEU A 170 21.19 12.52 -4.63
CA LEU A 170 20.37 11.31 -4.49
C LEU A 170 20.12 10.63 -5.84
N GLY A 171 19.70 11.38 -6.85
CA GLY A 171 19.48 10.85 -8.19
C GLY A 171 20.73 10.19 -8.76
N ASN A 172 21.91 10.82 -8.59
CA ASN A 172 23.15 10.24 -9.04
C ASN A 172 23.54 8.97 -8.28
N ARG A 173 23.30 8.92 -6.95
CA ARG A 173 23.63 7.76 -6.10
C ARG A 173 22.74 6.56 -6.38
N TYR A 174 21.43 6.78 -6.51
CA TYR A 174 20.44 5.72 -6.52
C TYR A 174 19.91 5.32 -7.91
N LYS A 175 20.21 6.05 -8.99
CA LYS A 175 19.71 5.75 -10.36
C LYS A 175 19.98 4.32 -10.85
N ASN A 176 20.98 3.63 -10.27
CA ASN A 176 21.34 2.26 -10.65
C ASN A 176 20.80 1.20 -9.67
N PHE A 177 20.07 1.59 -8.61
CA PHE A 177 19.31 0.66 -7.80
C PHE A 177 17.97 0.43 -8.47
N PRO A 178 17.66 -0.77 -8.98
CA PRO A 178 16.50 -0.92 -9.85
C PRO A 178 15.16 -0.89 -9.10
N ASN A 179 15.16 -1.25 -7.83
CA ASN A 179 13.99 -1.48 -6.99
C ASN A 179 13.53 -0.22 -6.22
N ILE A 180 13.44 0.94 -6.91
CA ILE A 180 13.10 2.22 -6.28
C ILE A 180 11.84 2.84 -6.91
N ILE A 181 11.04 3.52 -6.07
CA ILE A 181 10.13 4.62 -6.41
C ILE A 181 10.49 5.77 -5.48
N TRP A 182 10.56 7.00 -5.99
CA TRP A 182 10.75 8.19 -5.19
C TRP A 182 9.39 8.64 -4.64
N GLN A 183 9.22 8.53 -3.33
CA GLN A 183 8.03 9.00 -2.64
C GLN A 183 8.41 10.23 -1.82
N HIS A 184 7.82 11.36 -2.12
CA HIS A 184 8.08 12.63 -1.45
C HIS A 184 7.02 12.89 -0.39
N GLY A 185 7.31 13.78 0.55
CA GLY A 185 6.31 14.26 1.49
C GLY A 185 6.41 13.62 2.86
N ASN A 186 5.52 12.76 3.21
CA ASN A 186 5.22 12.23 4.55
C ASN A 186 4.61 13.30 5.47
N ASP A 187 3.28 13.30 5.54
CA ASP A 187 2.51 14.31 6.27
C ASP A 187 2.82 15.76 5.80
N PHE A 188 2.86 16.00 4.50
CA PHE A 188 3.18 17.34 3.99
C PHE A 188 2.02 18.32 4.20
N GLN A 189 1.76 18.67 5.48
CA GLN A 189 0.62 19.50 5.90
C GLN A 189 0.59 20.89 5.26
N ALA A 190 1.75 21.46 5.01
CA ALA A 190 1.90 22.85 4.58
C ALA A 190 2.22 22.99 3.08
N TRP A 191 1.82 22.02 2.27
CA TRP A 191 2.07 21.99 0.83
C TRP A 191 1.47 23.17 0.06
N SER A 192 0.31 23.67 0.51
CA SER A 192 -0.35 24.82 -0.13
C SER A 192 0.40 26.16 0.02
N VAL A 193 1.45 26.20 0.86
CA VAL A 193 2.34 27.36 0.99
C VAL A 193 3.43 27.27 -0.07
N ALA A 194 3.40 28.14 -1.07
CA ALA A 194 4.27 28.08 -2.25
C ALA A 194 5.78 27.96 -1.94
N THR A 195 6.27 28.59 -0.86
CA THR A 195 7.69 28.47 -0.45
C THR A 195 8.02 27.09 0.10
N ASN A 196 7.07 26.43 0.76
CA ASN A 196 7.25 25.09 1.29
C ASN A 196 7.26 24.07 0.14
N ASP A 197 6.27 24.18 -0.75
CA ASP A 197 6.19 23.33 -1.93
C ASP A 197 7.44 23.49 -2.81
N ALA A 198 7.90 24.71 -3.04
CA ALA A 198 9.06 24.99 -3.89
C ALA A 198 10.36 24.29 -3.43
N VAL A 199 10.60 24.14 -2.12
CA VAL A 199 11.81 23.46 -1.62
C VAL A 199 11.73 21.96 -1.74
N ILE A 200 10.54 21.36 -1.56
CA ILE A 200 10.33 19.91 -1.71
C ILE A 200 10.32 19.55 -3.21
N THR A 201 9.63 20.31 -4.03
CA THR A 201 9.68 20.19 -5.50
C THR A 201 11.11 20.30 -6.04
N ALA A 202 11.94 21.18 -5.46
CA ALA A 202 13.35 21.30 -5.85
C ALA A 202 14.15 20.01 -5.59
N VAL A 203 13.89 19.28 -4.51
CA VAL A 203 14.50 17.97 -4.27
C VAL A 203 14.08 16.99 -5.37
N ALA A 204 12.78 16.90 -5.67
CA ALA A 204 12.26 15.99 -6.70
C ALA A 204 12.86 16.31 -8.09
N LEU A 205 12.91 17.57 -8.47
CA LEU A 205 13.50 18.01 -9.74
C LEU A 205 15.02 17.73 -9.79
N GLY A 206 15.71 17.90 -8.66
CA GLY A 206 17.12 17.55 -8.56
C GLY A 206 17.38 16.06 -8.76
N ILE A 207 16.52 15.19 -8.23
CA ILE A 207 16.57 13.75 -8.50
C ILE A 207 16.37 13.49 -10.00
N LYS A 208 15.35 14.08 -10.61
CA LYS A 208 15.05 13.92 -12.05
C LYS A 208 16.17 14.42 -12.97
N ASP A 209 17.03 15.34 -12.53
CA ASP A 209 18.20 15.78 -13.29
C ASP A 209 19.17 14.62 -13.58
N ASN A 210 19.24 13.61 -12.71
CA ASN A 210 20.19 12.50 -12.81
C ASN A 210 19.53 11.11 -12.90
N ASP A 211 18.25 10.99 -12.52
CA ASP A 211 17.48 9.76 -12.53
C ASP A 211 16.17 9.99 -13.29
N SER A 212 16.14 9.55 -14.53
CA SER A 212 14.97 9.63 -15.41
C SER A 212 14.14 8.34 -15.43
N ASN A 213 14.58 7.29 -14.74
CA ASN A 213 14.01 5.95 -14.89
C ASN A 213 12.98 5.60 -13.83
N HIS A 214 13.13 6.15 -12.62
CA HIS A 214 12.26 5.82 -11.50
C HIS A 214 11.03 6.73 -11.45
N LEU A 215 9.91 6.13 -11.06
CA LEU A 215 8.66 6.87 -10.85
C LEU A 215 8.75 7.74 -9.59
N HIS A 216 7.97 8.81 -9.59
CA HIS A 216 7.79 9.70 -8.46
C HIS A 216 6.35 9.70 -7.99
N THR A 217 6.13 9.88 -6.69
CA THR A 217 4.85 10.15 -6.04
C THR A 217 5.07 11.13 -4.88
N ILE A 218 4.01 11.67 -4.32
CA ILE A 218 4.08 12.53 -3.12
C ILE A 218 2.90 12.25 -2.21
N GLU A 219 3.15 12.27 -0.90
CA GLU A 219 2.11 12.32 0.11
C GLU A 219 1.93 13.75 0.61
N LEU A 220 0.70 14.24 0.52
CA LEU A 220 0.32 15.57 0.99
C LEU A 220 -0.19 15.53 2.44
N ASN A 221 -1.23 16.30 2.77
CA ASN A 221 -1.71 16.42 4.14
C ASN A 221 -2.47 15.17 4.62
N TYR A 222 -2.27 14.84 5.90
CA TYR A 222 -2.99 13.77 6.55
C TYR A 222 -4.51 14.03 6.62
N GLN A 223 -5.26 13.01 6.92
CA GLN A 223 -6.71 12.90 6.97
C GLN A 223 -7.35 12.58 5.60
N ALA A 224 -7.14 13.32 4.55
CA ALA A 224 -7.55 12.96 3.19
C ALA A 224 -6.79 13.83 2.18
N SER A 225 -6.07 13.18 1.28
CA SER A 225 -5.40 13.82 0.14
C SER A 225 -4.97 12.81 -0.91
N SER A 226 -4.67 13.33 -2.10
CA SER A 226 -3.98 12.57 -3.14
C SER A 226 -2.85 13.40 -3.75
N SER A 227 -1.86 12.75 -4.37
CA SER A 227 -0.70 13.47 -4.94
C SER A 227 -1.10 14.56 -5.94
N LEU A 228 -2.18 14.36 -6.69
CA LEU A 228 -2.66 15.31 -7.70
C LEU A 228 -3.55 16.44 -7.14
N ASP A 229 -3.77 16.50 -5.83
CA ASP A 229 -4.43 17.66 -5.20
C ASP A 229 -3.53 18.89 -5.25
N ASP A 230 -2.20 18.70 -5.37
CA ASP A 230 -1.27 19.77 -5.72
C ASP A 230 -0.96 19.72 -7.23
N PRO A 231 -1.46 20.68 -8.02
CA PRO A 231 -1.25 20.69 -9.46
C PRO A 231 0.24 20.91 -9.86
N ASN A 232 1.08 21.42 -8.96
CA ASN A 232 2.51 21.59 -9.22
C ASN A 232 3.23 20.24 -9.35
N TRP A 233 2.68 19.20 -8.76
CA TRP A 233 3.23 17.85 -8.83
C TRP A 233 2.76 17.03 -10.04
N ALA A 234 1.70 17.46 -10.74
CA ALA A 234 1.20 16.74 -11.91
C ALA A 234 2.26 16.42 -13.00
N PRO A 235 3.25 17.29 -13.31
CA PRO A 235 4.32 16.99 -14.27
C PRO A 235 5.45 16.11 -13.68
N ILE A 236 5.44 15.86 -12.39
CA ILE A 236 6.49 15.12 -11.67
C ILE A 236 6.08 13.67 -11.41
N VAL A 237 4.86 13.48 -10.90
CA VAL A 237 4.39 12.18 -10.42
C VAL A 237 3.95 11.26 -11.56
N GLY A 238 4.34 9.99 -11.45
CA GLY A 238 3.89 8.91 -12.31
C GLY A 238 3.04 7.88 -11.58
N LEU A 239 2.74 8.12 -10.29
CA LEU A 239 1.93 7.28 -9.43
C LEU A 239 1.18 8.18 -8.45
N ASN A 240 -0.16 8.11 -8.42
CA ASN A 240 -0.99 8.93 -7.56
C ASN A 240 -1.21 8.23 -6.22
N LEU A 241 -0.63 8.76 -5.16
CA LEU A 241 -0.80 8.28 -3.80
C LEU A 241 -2.12 8.82 -3.25
N ALA A 242 -2.97 7.93 -2.73
CA ALA A 242 -4.11 8.29 -1.90
C ALA A 242 -3.76 8.11 -0.42
N TYR A 243 -4.17 9.05 0.41
CA TYR A 243 -3.91 9.08 1.84
C TYR A 243 -5.17 9.38 2.62
N THR A 244 -5.60 8.50 3.52
CA THR A 244 -6.71 8.79 4.43
C THR A 244 -6.77 7.85 5.62
N TYR A 245 -7.14 8.38 6.78
CA TYR A 245 -7.52 7.62 7.98
C TYR A 245 -9.03 7.31 8.05
N TYR A 246 -9.78 7.66 7.00
CA TYR A 246 -11.22 7.40 6.86
C TYR A 246 -11.50 6.19 5.98
N ALA A 247 -12.74 6.02 5.54
CA ALA A 247 -13.11 4.98 4.59
C ALA A 247 -12.37 5.16 3.27
N THR A 248 -11.45 4.24 2.96
CA THR A 248 -10.48 4.40 1.87
C THR A 248 -11.11 4.46 0.48
N TYR A 249 -12.30 3.86 0.30
CA TYR A 249 -13.00 3.86 -0.98
C TYR A 249 -13.21 5.27 -1.55
N ALA A 250 -13.50 6.23 -0.70
CA ALA A 250 -13.82 7.58 -1.15
C ALA A 250 -12.57 8.30 -1.67
N GLU A 251 -11.45 8.20 -0.95
CA GLU A 251 -10.19 8.83 -1.36
C GLU A 251 -9.55 8.13 -2.56
N VAL A 252 -9.59 6.79 -2.58
CA VAL A 252 -9.09 6.04 -3.74
C VAL A 252 -9.89 6.37 -4.99
N LEU A 253 -11.24 6.48 -4.91
CA LEU A 253 -12.05 6.89 -6.04
C LEU A 253 -11.82 8.35 -6.44
N HIS A 254 -11.57 9.26 -5.48
CA HIS A 254 -11.15 10.63 -5.77
C HIS A 254 -9.86 10.61 -6.61
N ALA A 255 -8.81 9.98 -6.12
CA ALA A 255 -7.53 9.86 -6.83
C ALA A 255 -7.67 9.13 -8.19
N TYR A 256 -8.50 8.08 -8.26
CA TYR A 256 -8.76 7.33 -9.48
C TYR A 256 -9.42 8.20 -10.57
N ASN A 257 -10.29 9.12 -10.17
CA ASN A 257 -11.03 9.97 -11.11
C ASN A 257 -10.26 11.23 -11.52
N GLN A 258 -9.19 11.61 -10.79
CA GLN A 258 -8.36 12.77 -11.15
C GLN A 258 -7.59 12.56 -12.46
N SER A 259 -7.10 11.34 -12.72
CA SER A 259 -6.36 11.04 -13.94
C SER A 259 -6.62 9.62 -14.42
N ALA A 260 -6.86 9.48 -15.72
CA ALA A 260 -6.97 8.16 -16.37
C ALA A 260 -5.61 7.57 -16.76
N SER A 261 -4.52 8.34 -16.65
CA SER A 261 -3.22 8.03 -17.24
C SER A 261 -2.13 7.63 -16.25
N ILE A 262 -2.43 7.61 -14.95
CA ILE A 262 -1.50 7.13 -13.92
C ILE A 262 -2.19 6.20 -12.93
N PRO A 263 -1.48 5.18 -12.40
CA PRO A 263 -2.01 4.29 -11.37
C PRO A 263 -2.27 5.03 -10.06
N VAL A 264 -3.19 4.48 -9.27
CA VAL A 264 -3.45 4.91 -7.88
C VAL A 264 -3.01 3.81 -6.92
N PHE A 265 -2.47 4.19 -5.78
CA PHE A 265 -2.27 3.27 -4.65
C PHE A 265 -2.58 3.98 -3.33
N MET A 266 -2.95 3.21 -2.31
CA MET A 266 -3.10 3.73 -0.96
C MET A 266 -1.73 3.77 -0.29
N GLY A 267 -1.19 4.97 -0.07
CA GLY A 267 0.11 5.17 0.57
C GLY A 267 0.04 5.05 2.07
N GLU A 268 -0.96 5.69 2.68
CA GLU A 268 -1.14 5.61 4.12
C GLU A 268 -2.63 5.57 4.50
N ALA A 269 -2.93 4.71 5.49
CA ALA A 269 -4.24 4.58 6.12
C ALA A 269 -4.05 4.20 7.60
N ASN A 270 -5.06 3.67 8.30
CA ASN A 270 -4.90 3.31 9.70
C ASN A 270 -3.84 2.21 9.90
N TYR A 271 -2.97 2.40 10.86
CA TYR A 271 -1.92 1.46 11.25
C TYR A 271 -2.42 0.48 12.30
N GLU A 272 -2.00 -0.76 12.20
CA GLU A 272 -2.31 -1.79 13.18
C GLU A 272 -1.82 -1.38 14.57
N TYR A 273 -2.65 -1.60 15.59
CA TYR A 273 -2.46 -1.19 17.00
C TYR A 273 -2.42 0.33 17.23
N ASP A 274 -2.54 1.17 16.21
CA ASP A 274 -2.59 2.61 16.38
C ASP A 274 -4.05 3.11 16.44
N LYS A 275 -4.40 3.75 17.56
CA LYS A 275 -5.73 4.31 17.79
C LYS A 275 -5.74 5.84 17.81
N GLN A 276 -4.65 6.47 17.43
CA GLN A 276 -4.52 7.93 17.54
C GLN A 276 -5.52 8.69 16.68
N GLN A 277 -5.90 8.12 15.53
CA GLN A 277 -6.75 8.80 14.56
C GLN A 277 -8.25 8.47 14.72
N ASN A 278 -8.59 7.29 15.19
CA ASN A 278 -9.95 6.93 15.56
C ASN A 278 -9.98 5.75 16.56
N GLU A 279 -11.04 5.64 17.36
CA GLU A 279 -11.18 4.60 18.40
C GLU A 279 -11.19 3.18 17.83
N ASP A 280 -11.64 3.02 16.57
CA ASP A 280 -11.72 1.75 15.86
C ASP A 280 -10.44 1.47 15.05
N GLY A 281 -9.54 2.44 14.94
CA GLY A 281 -8.30 2.34 14.16
C GLY A 281 -7.38 1.24 14.70
N GLY A 282 -6.69 0.58 13.78
CA GLY A 282 -5.66 -0.40 14.08
C GLY A 282 -6.15 -1.79 14.48
N SER A 283 -7.43 -2.12 14.35
CA SER A 283 -7.88 -3.51 14.47
C SER A 283 -7.72 -4.26 13.14
N PRO A 284 -7.49 -5.60 13.16
CA PRO A 284 -7.36 -6.38 11.93
C PRO A 284 -8.57 -6.24 10.99
N ARG A 285 -9.79 -6.09 11.57
CA ARG A 285 -11.00 -5.85 10.77
C ARG A 285 -10.95 -4.51 10.03
N ILE A 286 -10.50 -3.43 10.68
CA ILE A 286 -10.38 -2.12 10.04
C ILE A 286 -9.35 -2.18 8.90
N LEU A 287 -8.24 -2.88 9.11
CA LEU A 287 -7.23 -3.08 8.06
C LEU A 287 -7.83 -3.81 6.85
N ARG A 288 -8.56 -4.90 7.06
CA ARG A 288 -9.26 -5.59 5.96
C ARG A 288 -10.25 -4.69 5.23
N MET A 289 -11.04 -3.88 5.96
CA MET A 289 -11.97 -2.93 5.34
C MET A 289 -11.23 -1.98 4.42
N GLN A 290 -10.16 -1.35 4.88
CA GLN A 290 -9.40 -0.42 4.05
C GLN A 290 -8.70 -1.12 2.87
N GLU A 291 -8.22 -2.34 3.04
CA GLU A 291 -7.56 -3.13 1.99
C GLU A 291 -8.52 -3.46 0.83
N TYR A 292 -9.65 -4.07 1.14
CA TYR A 292 -10.61 -4.49 0.10
C TYR A 292 -11.34 -3.31 -0.54
N TRP A 293 -11.64 -2.25 0.23
CA TRP A 293 -12.14 -1.01 -0.34
C TRP A 293 -11.15 -0.40 -1.32
N THR A 294 -9.89 -0.33 -0.95
CA THR A 294 -8.81 0.18 -1.80
C THR A 294 -8.71 -0.58 -3.12
N MET A 295 -8.61 -1.91 -3.03
CA MET A 295 -8.45 -2.74 -4.21
C MET A 295 -9.65 -2.71 -5.16
N LEU A 296 -10.87 -2.72 -4.64
CA LEU A 296 -12.09 -2.70 -5.45
C LEU A 296 -12.48 -1.30 -5.93
N CYS A 297 -11.76 -0.27 -5.51
CA CYS A 297 -11.83 1.09 -6.04
C CYS A 297 -10.76 1.42 -7.08
N GLY A 298 -10.03 0.40 -7.59
CA GLY A 298 -9.15 0.53 -8.74
C GLY A 298 -7.71 0.88 -8.43
N ALA A 299 -7.27 0.76 -7.18
CA ALA A 299 -5.88 0.91 -6.81
C ALA A 299 -5.02 -0.25 -7.31
N THR A 300 -3.75 0.04 -7.64
CA THR A 300 -2.73 -0.97 -7.97
C THR A 300 -2.13 -1.64 -6.72
N GLY A 301 -2.65 -1.32 -5.54
CA GLY A 301 -2.27 -1.87 -4.26
C GLY A 301 -2.23 -0.85 -3.13
N GLN A 302 -1.52 -1.19 -2.06
CA GLN A 302 -1.47 -0.39 -0.85
C GLN A 302 -0.27 -0.69 0.02
N LEU A 303 -0.02 0.22 0.99
CA LEU A 303 0.91 0.01 2.09
C LEU A 303 0.13 -0.26 3.38
N TYR A 304 0.60 -1.21 4.13
CA TYR A 304 0.20 -1.50 5.50
C TYR A 304 1.10 -0.70 6.45
N GLY A 305 0.63 -0.43 7.65
CA GLY A 305 1.43 0.13 8.72
C GLY A 305 1.13 -0.53 10.07
N ASN A 306 2.11 -0.49 10.97
CA ASN A 306 1.97 -1.04 12.32
C ASN A 306 2.66 -0.11 13.32
N LYS A 307 1.97 0.21 14.41
CA LYS A 307 2.45 1.11 15.48
C LYS A 307 3.86 0.79 15.97
N TYR A 308 4.20 -0.49 16.05
CA TYR A 308 5.46 -0.93 16.63
C TYR A 308 6.58 -1.01 15.60
N THR A 309 6.27 -1.29 14.33
CA THR A 309 7.28 -1.50 13.29
C THR A 309 7.54 -0.26 12.42
N TRP A 310 6.64 0.73 12.34
CA TRP A 310 6.92 1.91 11.53
C TRP A 310 8.11 2.73 12.06
N ARG A 311 8.35 2.71 13.37
CA ARG A 311 9.50 3.36 14.04
C ARG A 311 10.33 2.43 14.90
N PHE A 312 10.05 1.13 14.89
CA PHE A 312 10.77 0.09 15.63
C PHE A 312 10.82 0.35 17.13
N LEU A 313 9.65 0.47 17.75
CA LEU A 313 9.54 0.60 19.21
C LEU A 313 10.13 -0.63 19.93
N PRO A 314 10.64 -0.48 21.19
CA PRO A 314 11.11 -1.61 21.96
C PRO A 314 10.14 -2.79 21.94
N GLY A 315 10.65 -3.99 21.59
CA GLY A 315 9.84 -5.21 21.45
C GLY A 315 9.09 -5.34 20.11
N TRP A 316 9.43 -4.55 19.10
CA TRP A 316 8.84 -4.59 17.75
C TRP A 316 8.86 -6.00 17.12
N GLN A 317 9.85 -6.83 17.49
CA GLN A 317 9.96 -8.22 17.01
C GLN A 317 8.72 -9.07 17.32
N ASN A 318 8.00 -8.77 18.42
CA ASN A 318 6.78 -9.49 18.81
C ASN A 318 5.58 -9.17 17.91
N TYR A 319 5.70 -8.21 17.00
CA TYR A 319 4.64 -7.72 16.12
C TYR A 319 4.91 -8.02 14.63
N LEU A 320 5.95 -8.81 14.34
CA LEU A 320 6.31 -9.17 12.97
C LEU A 320 5.24 -10.03 12.27
N ASP A 321 4.56 -10.89 13.02
CA ASP A 321 3.56 -11.83 12.52
C ASP A 321 2.16 -11.46 13.04
N SER A 322 1.88 -10.17 13.15
CA SER A 322 0.61 -9.66 13.63
C SER A 322 -0.54 -10.00 12.65
N PRO A 323 -1.80 -10.10 13.14
CA PRO A 323 -2.93 -10.47 12.29
C PRO A 323 -3.10 -9.58 11.06
N GLY A 324 -2.79 -8.27 11.14
CA GLY A 324 -2.91 -7.34 10.02
C GLY A 324 -2.00 -7.72 8.85
N VAL A 325 -0.71 -7.93 9.10
CA VAL A 325 0.21 -8.31 8.01
C VAL A 325 -0.08 -9.70 7.44
N VAL A 326 -0.53 -10.65 8.29
CA VAL A 326 -0.95 -11.98 7.83
C VAL A 326 -2.15 -11.87 6.89
N GLN A 327 -3.15 -11.04 7.24
CA GLN A 327 -4.37 -10.87 6.46
C GLN A 327 -4.15 -10.02 5.21
N LEU A 328 -3.20 -9.10 5.22
CA LEU A 328 -2.68 -8.45 4.00
C LEU A 328 -2.18 -9.49 2.99
N GLY A 329 -1.44 -10.49 3.45
CA GLY A 329 -1.02 -11.64 2.63
C GLY A 329 -2.21 -12.43 2.06
N TYR A 330 -3.31 -12.58 2.80
CA TYR A 330 -4.54 -13.23 2.32
C TYR A 330 -5.22 -12.42 1.20
N MET A 331 -5.30 -11.11 1.36
CA MET A 331 -5.76 -10.20 0.31
C MET A 331 -4.88 -10.33 -0.94
N ALA A 332 -3.56 -10.28 -0.77
CA ALA A 332 -2.62 -10.41 -1.89
C ALA A 332 -2.81 -11.73 -2.65
N ASN A 333 -2.97 -12.85 -1.95
CA ASN A 333 -3.22 -14.16 -2.55
C ASN A 333 -4.53 -14.20 -3.34
N LEU A 334 -5.61 -13.58 -2.79
CA LEU A 334 -6.89 -13.51 -3.49
C LEU A 334 -6.75 -12.79 -4.83
N PHE A 335 -6.06 -11.65 -4.85
CA PHE A 335 -5.93 -10.83 -6.08
C PHE A 335 -4.88 -11.39 -7.04
N ARG A 336 -3.67 -11.77 -6.58
CA ARG A 336 -2.57 -12.27 -7.44
C ARG A 336 -2.94 -13.49 -8.28
N THR A 337 -3.86 -14.32 -7.81
CA THR A 337 -4.34 -15.49 -8.56
C THR A 337 -5.40 -15.16 -9.61
N ARG A 338 -5.72 -13.89 -9.82
CA ARG A 338 -6.78 -13.38 -10.70
C ARG A 338 -6.29 -12.25 -11.58
N LYS A 339 -7.03 -11.93 -12.64
CA LYS A 339 -6.76 -10.76 -13.49
C LYS A 339 -7.25 -9.47 -12.82
N TRP A 340 -6.80 -9.24 -11.57
CA TRP A 340 -7.18 -8.07 -10.76
C TRP A 340 -6.92 -6.74 -11.47
N TYR A 341 -5.87 -6.69 -12.29
CA TYR A 341 -5.44 -5.52 -13.06
C TYR A 341 -6.41 -5.10 -14.17
N ASN A 342 -7.44 -5.91 -14.42
CA ASN A 342 -8.54 -5.59 -15.35
C ASN A 342 -9.82 -5.17 -14.61
N LEU A 343 -9.85 -5.20 -13.28
CA LEU A 343 -11.02 -4.79 -12.51
C LEU A 343 -11.25 -3.28 -12.66
N VAL A 344 -12.50 -2.91 -12.97
CA VAL A 344 -12.97 -1.52 -13.04
C VAL A 344 -13.98 -1.30 -11.93
N PRO A 345 -13.83 -0.25 -11.08
CA PRO A 345 -14.78 0.05 -10.01
C PRO A 345 -16.21 0.26 -10.50
N ASP A 346 -17.18 -0.34 -9.82
CA ASP A 346 -18.62 -0.20 -10.13
C ASP A 346 -19.21 1.08 -9.51
N GLN A 347 -18.67 2.24 -9.86
CA GLN A 347 -19.06 3.53 -9.30
C GLN A 347 -20.52 3.92 -9.58
N THR A 348 -21.12 3.37 -10.63
CA THR A 348 -22.49 3.67 -11.05
C THR A 348 -23.50 2.59 -10.68
N HIS A 349 -23.07 1.59 -9.92
CA HIS A 349 -23.89 0.49 -9.43
C HIS A 349 -24.64 -0.27 -10.54
N VAL A 350 -23.99 -0.44 -11.69
CA VAL A 350 -24.53 -1.24 -12.81
C VAL A 350 -24.28 -2.72 -12.63
N PHE A 351 -23.33 -3.11 -11.80
CA PHE A 351 -22.99 -4.49 -11.44
C PHE A 351 -23.66 -4.89 -10.12
N VAL A 352 -23.39 -4.21 -9.01
CA VAL A 352 -24.11 -4.38 -7.74
C VAL A 352 -25.24 -3.35 -7.70
N THR A 353 -26.48 -3.78 -8.02
CA THR A 353 -27.60 -2.88 -8.28
C THR A 353 -28.47 -2.55 -7.07
N ALA A 354 -28.27 -3.23 -5.94
CA ALA A 354 -28.97 -2.95 -4.67
C ALA A 354 -28.20 -3.57 -3.49
N GLY A 355 -28.39 -3.02 -2.30
CA GLY A 355 -27.77 -3.48 -1.06
C GLY A 355 -26.32 -3.02 -0.90
N TYR A 356 -25.87 -2.05 -1.67
CA TYR A 356 -24.51 -1.54 -1.65
C TYR A 356 -24.24 -0.53 -0.52
N GLY A 357 -25.21 -0.29 0.39
CA GLY A 357 -25.04 0.62 1.50
C GLY A 357 -24.98 2.09 1.11
N LYS A 358 -24.42 2.93 1.98
CA LYS A 358 -24.34 4.36 1.79
C LYS A 358 -22.91 4.81 1.52
N PHE A 359 -22.68 5.42 0.36
CA PHE A 359 -21.41 6.10 0.06
C PHE A 359 -21.26 7.33 0.97
N VAL A 360 -20.08 7.46 1.56
CA VAL A 360 -19.72 8.62 2.37
C VAL A 360 -18.42 9.18 1.85
N SER A 361 -18.40 10.46 1.48
CA SER A 361 -17.19 11.13 1.01
C SER A 361 -16.14 11.18 2.12
N SER A 362 -14.88 10.94 1.77
CA SER A 362 -13.75 11.37 2.59
C SER A 362 -13.62 12.89 2.45
N GLY A 363 -13.24 13.53 3.49
CA GLY A 363 -12.95 14.95 3.46
C GLY A 363 -12.94 15.56 4.86
N PRO A 364 -12.07 16.54 5.09
CA PRO A 364 -12.08 17.29 6.34
C PRO A 364 -13.40 18.09 6.46
N PRO A 365 -13.92 18.20 7.66
CA PRO A 365 -13.25 17.94 8.93
C PRO A 365 -13.57 16.54 9.48
N ALA A 366 -12.70 16.06 10.39
CA ALA A 366 -12.86 14.84 11.17
C ALA A 366 -14.20 14.72 11.93
N SER A 367 -15.02 15.74 11.91
CA SER A 367 -16.38 15.78 12.43
C SER A 367 -17.44 15.23 11.46
N ALA A 368 -17.09 14.94 10.19
CA ALA A 368 -18.03 14.31 9.28
C ALA A 368 -18.31 12.87 9.74
N PRO A 369 -19.59 12.51 10.00
CA PRO A 369 -19.95 11.17 10.51
C PRO A 369 -19.53 10.02 9.58
N GLY A 370 -19.14 10.32 8.38
CA GLY A 370 -18.77 9.37 7.34
C GLY A 370 -17.35 8.86 7.34
N GLY A 371 -16.47 9.49 8.11
CA GLY A 371 -15.08 9.04 8.21
C GLY A 371 -14.90 7.78 9.04
N ARG A 372 -15.88 7.37 9.84
CA ARG A 372 -15.73 6.24 10.75
C ARG A 372 -15.94 4.90 10.05
N PHE A 373 -15.12 3.91 10.44
CA PHE A 373 -15.27 2.53 9.98
C PHE A 373 -16.45 1.84 10.66
N ALA A 374 -16.67 2.09 11.96
CA ALA A 374 -17.77 1.51 12.72
C ALA A 374 -19.12 1.83 12.06
N GLY A 375 -19.85 0.78 11.70
CA GLY A 375 -21.16 0.91 11.04
C GLY A 375 -21.13 1.33 9.57
N ASN A 376 -19.96 1.57 8.95
CA ASN A 376 -19.88 1.83 7.52
C ASN A 376 -20.22 0.57 6.74
N ASP A 377 -21.30 0.63 5.96
CA ASP A 377 -21.88 -0.50 5.23
C ASP A 377 -21.64 -0.44 3.71
N TYR A 378 -20.87 0.55 3.25
CA TYR A 378 -20.65 0.72 1.81
C TYR A 378 -19.90 -0.45 1.19
N VAL A 379 -20.57 -1.12 0.27
CA VAL A 379 -20.05 -2.25 -0.51
C VAL A 379 -19.29 -1.71 -1.71
N THR A 380 -18.00 -1.95 -1.77
CA THR A 380 -17.24 -1.72 -2.99
C THR A 380 -17.34 -2.93 -3.90
N ALA A 381 -17.48 -2.68 -5.21
CA ALA A 381 -17.53 -3.72 -6.21
C ALA A 381 -16.71 -3.32 -7.43
N ALA A 382 -16.20 -4.33 -8.14
CA ALA A 382 -15.49 -4.14 -9.38
C ALA A 382 -15.75 -5.31 -10.34
N LEU A 383 -15.68 -5.00 -11.63
CA LEU A 383 -15.97 -5.96 -12.71
C LEU A 383 -14.95 -5.76 -13.82
N THR A 384 -14.46 -6.87 -14.39
CA THR A 384 -13.64 -6.79 -15.61
C THR A 384 -14.49 -6.44 -16.82
N PRO A 385 -13.99 -5.63 -17.78
CA PRO A 385 -14.76 -5.24 -18.98
C PRO A 385 -15.27 -6.42 -19.80
N ASP A 386 -14.53 -7.53 -19.79
CA ASP A 386 -14.90 -8.78 -20.47
C ASP A 386 -15.91 -9.63 -19.68
N GLY A 387 -16.29 -9.23 -18.48
CA GLY A 387 -17.23 -9.94 -17.62
C GLY A 387 -16.71 -11.28 -17.08
N THR A 388 -15.40 -11.54 -17.13
CA THR A 388 -14.84 -12.82 -16.66
C THR A 388 -14.63 -12.87 -15.16
N LEU A 389 -14.50 -11.72 -14.50
CA LEU A 389 -14.33 -11.59 -13.05
C LEU A 389 -15.16 -10.44 -12.51
N GLY A 390 -15.98 -10.72 -11.50
CA GLY A 390 -16.66 -9.71 -10.69
C GLY A 390 -16.40 -9.96 -9.21
N MET A 391 -16.13 -8.91 -8.45
CA MET A 391 -15.88 -8.99 -7.02
C MET A 391 -16.66 -7.91 -6.27
N ALA A 392 -17.08 -8.21 -5.04
CA ALA A 392 -17.69 -7.24 -4.13
C ALA A 392 -17.27 -7.51 -2.69
N TYR A 393 -16.89 -6.47 -1.95
CA TYR A 393 -16.57 -6.55 -0.53
C TYR A 393 -17.72 -5.99 0.30
N LEU A 394 -18.22 -6.80 1.23
CA LEU A 394 -19.33 -6.49 2.11
C LEU A 394 -18.79 -6.32 3.55
N PRO A 395 -18.56 -5.10 4.04
CA PRO A 395 -17.91 -4.88 5.34
C PRO A 395 -18.79 -5.21 6.55
N GLN A 396 -20.11 -5.18 6.38
CA GLN A 396 -21.10 -5.44 7.43
C GLN A 396 -21.99 -6.66 7.15
N GLY A 397 -21.62 -7.48 6.16
CA GLY A 397 -22.51 -8.52 5.66
C GLY A 397 -23.69 -7.92 4.89
N GLY A 398 -24.90 -8.45 5.12
CA GLY A 398 -26.09 -7.98 4.39
C GLY A 398 -26.29 -8.72 3.06
N THR A 399 -27.35 -8.34 2.34
CA THR A 399 -27.70 -8.95 1.06
C THR A 399 -27.51 -7.94 -0.05
N ILE A 400 -26.73 -8.30 -1.07
CA ILE A 400 -26.58 -7.51 -2.29
C ILE A 400 -27.32 -8.13 -3.46
N THR A 401 -27.67 -7.33 -4.47
CA THR A 401 -28.25 -7.78 -5.72
C THR A 401 -27.29 -7.49 -6.87
N VAL A 402 -26.88 -8.53 -7.58
CA VAL A 402 -25.92 -8.48 -8.68
C VAL A 402 -26.65 -8.65 -10.02
N ALA A 403 -26.31 -7.82 -11.00
CA ALA A 403 -26.73 -7.96 -12.40
C ALA A 403 -25.90 -9.04 -13.09
N MET A 404 -26.40 -10.29 -13.11
CA MET A 404 -25.68 -11.44 -13.65
C MET A 404 -25.42 -11.32 -15.15
N SER A 405 -26.23 -10.56 -15.88
CA SER A 405 -26.04 -10.27 -17.31
C SER A 405 -24.76 -9.49 -17.63
N LYS A 406 -24.09 -8.94 -16.65
CA LYS A 406 -22.78 -8.27 -16.80
C LYS A 406 -21.60 -9.27 -16.84
N LEU A 407 -21.83 -10.52 -16.47
CA LEU A 407 -20.82 -11.57 -16.41
C LEU A 407 -20.97 -12.54 -17.59
N GLN A 408 -19.89 -13.24 -17.93
CA GLN A 408 -19.93 -14.36 -18.86
C GLN A 408 -20.35 -15.67 -18.12
N LYS A 409 -20.92 -16.63 -18.84
CA LYS A 409 -21.36 -17.92 -18.32
C LYS A 409 -20.37 -19.04 -18.61
N PRO A 410 -20.35 -20.12 -17.79
CA PRO A 410 -21.04 -20.27 -16.49
C PRO A 410 -20.34 -19.44 -15.41
N ILE A 411 -21.12 -18.99 -14.40
CA ILE A 411 -20.60 -18.13 -13.33
C ILE A 411 -20.42 -18.96 -12.06
N THR A 412 -19.17 -19.24 -11.69
CA THR A 412 -18.85 -19.81 -10.39
C THR A 412 -18.88 -18.71 -9.34
N ALA A 413 -19.69 -18.91 -8.29
CA ALA A 413 -19.85 -17.96 -7.20
C ALA A 413 -19.34 -18.56 -5.88
N ARG A 414 -18.51 -17.79 -5.17
CA ARG A 414 -17.94 -18.20 -3.89
C ARG A 414 -17.84 -17.01 -2.93
N TRP A 415 -17.99 -17.27 -1.66
CA TRP A 415 -17.62 -16.36 -0.59
C TRP A 415 -16.16 -16.60 -0.20
N PHE A 416 -15.35 -15.56 -0.20
CA PHE A 416 -14.00 -15.60 0.36
C PHE A 416 -14.03 -14.99 1.76
N ASP A 417 -13.46 -15.73 2.72
CA ASP A 417 -13.23 -15.30 4.09
C ASP A 417 -11.91 -14.51 4.16
N PRO A 418 -11.95 -13.18 4.32
CA PRO A 418 -10.74 -12.36 4.29
C PRO A 418 -9.88 -12.53 5.55
N SER A 419 -10.45 -13.10 6.62
CA SER A 419 -9.74 -13.34 7.88
C SER A 419 -9.10 -14.72 7.99
N GLY A 420 -9.53 -15.66 7.14
CA GLY A 420 -9.11 -17.05 7.20
C GLY A 420 -8.54 -17.61 5.89
N ASN A 421 -8.43 -16.79 4.83
CA ASN A 421 -7.92 -17.19 3.50
C ASN A 421 -8.62 -18.43 2.91
N THR A 422 -9.93 -18.54 3.10
CA THR A 422 -10.70 -19.72 2.67
C THR A 422 -11.90 -19.35 1.82
N PHE A 423 -12.29 -20.26 0.93
CA PHE A 423 -13.49 -20.11 0.12
C PHE A 423 -14.64 -20.96 0.63
N ARG A 424 -15.85 -20.42 0.54
CA ARG A 424 -17.11 -21.17 0.75
C ARG A 424 -17.92 -21.15 -0.53
N ALA A 425 -18.29 -22.32 -1.03
CA ALA A 425 -19.16 -22.45 -2.19
C ALA A 425 -20.54 -21.86 -1.91
N ILE A 426 -21.15 -21.26 -2.94
CA ILE A 426 -22.53 -20.76 -2.87
C ILE A 426 -23.44 -21.78 -3.52
N ALA A 427 -24.48 -22.20 -2.81
CA ALA A 427 -25.48 -23.16 -3.32
C ALA A 427 -26.13 -22.66 -4.62
N GLY A 428 -26.26 -23.53 -5.59
CA GLY A 428 -26.75 -23.19 -6.92
C GLY A 428 -25.69 -22.72 -7.91
N SER A 429 -24.43 -22.58 -7.47
CA SER A 429 -23.32 -22.33 -8.39
C SER A 429 -23.00 -23.59 -9.21
N PRO A 430 -22.68 -23.48 -10.52
CA PRO A 430 -22.57 -22.24 -11.32
C PRO A 430 -23.92 -21.65 -11.72
N PHE A 431 -23.98 -20.32 -11.80
CA PHE A 431 -25.17 -19.56 -12.16
C PHE A 431 -25.22 -19.22 -13.65
N ALA A 432 -26.45 -19.01 -14.17
CA ALA A 432 -26.65 -18.44 -15.48
C ALA A 432 -26.32 -16.92 -15.48
N ASN A 433 -25.88 -16.39 -16.63
CA ASN A 433 -25.58 -14.96 -16.81
C ASN A 433 -26.82 -14.14 -17.23
N THR A 434 -27.95 -14.38 -16.60
CA THR A 434 -29.23 -13.71 -16.94
C THR A 434 -29.88 -13.07 -15.72
N GLY A 435 -30.56 -11.94 -15.92
CA GLY A 435 -31.31 -11.28 -14.86
C GLY A 435 -30.44 -10.76 -13.70
N LYS A 436 -31.02 -10.80 -12.53
CA LYS A 436 -30.40 -10.37 -11.26
C LYS A 436 -30.42 -11.53 -10.26
N HIS A 437 -29.38 -11.64 -9.46
CA HIS A 437 -29.30 -12.62 -8.38
C HIS A 437 -28.97 -11.94 -7.04
N ARG A 438 -29.55 -12.47 -5.95
CA ARG A 438 -29.29 -11.96 -4.59
C ARG A 438 -28.28 -12.86 -3.91
N PHE A 439 -27.24 -12.25 -3.33
CA PHE A 439 -26.19 -12.92 -2.59
C PHE A 439 -26.20 -12.45 -1.15
N THR A 440 -26.26 -13.40 -0.21
CA THR A 440 -26.18 -13.15 1.24
C THR A 440 -25.00 -13.90 1.79
N PRO A 441 -24.01 -13.23 2.41
CA PRO A 441 -22.84 -13.91 2.96
C PRO A 441 -23.20 -14.74 4.20
N PRO A 442 -22.32 -15.64 4.62
CA PRO A 442 -22.41 -16.26 5.93
C PRO A 442 -22.39 -15.18 7.02
N ARG A 443 -23.01 -15.48 8.16
CA ARG A 443 -23.20 -14.50 9.24
C ARG A 443 -21.87 -13.98 9.82
N LYS A 444 -20.86 -14.86 9.90
CA LYS A 444 -19.54 -14.57 10.49
C LYS A 444 -18.44 -15.28 9.71
N ASN A 445 -17.33 -14.60 9.55
CA ASN A 445 -16.07 -15.16 9.04
C ASN A 445 -15.28 -15.89 10.15
N SER A 446 -14.08 -16.34 9.87
CA SER A 446 -13.25 -17.11 10.82
C SER A 446 -12.81 -16.30 12.04
N ALA A 447 -12.68 -14.98 11.90
CA ALA A 447 -12.39 -14.07 13.02
C ALA A 447 -13.65 -13.70 13.85
N GLY A 448 -14.84 -14.15 13.43
CA GLY A 448 -16.10 -13.79 14.07
C GLY A 448 -16.71 -12.47 13.57
N ASP A 449 -16.11 -11.85 12.56
CA ASP A 449 -16.55 -10.59 11.96
C ASP A 449 -17.56 -10.81 10.83
N PRO A 450 -18.36 -9.80 10.46
CA PRO A 450 -19.39 -9.94 9.42
C PRO A 450 -18.87 -9.76 7.99
N ASP A 451 -17.62 -9.39 7.78
CA ASP A 451 -17.07 -9.01 6.48
C ASP A 451 -16.73 -10.21 5.59
N TRP A 452 -17.07 -10.09 4.29
CA TRP A 452 -16.86 -11.11 3.27
C TRP A 452 -16.56 -10.50 1.90
N VAL A 453 -15.88 -11.30 1.04
CA VAL A 453 -15.73 -10.96 -0.37
C VAL A 453 -16.56 -11.94 -1.21
N LEU A 454 -17.48 -11.42 -2.03
CA LEU A 454 -18.10 -12.18 -3.10
C LEU A 454 -17.15 -12.24 -4.29
N VAL A 455 -16.89 -13.45 -4.78
CA VAL A 455 -16.07 -13.70 -5.97
C VAL A 455 -16.91 -14.43 -7.00
N LEU A 456 -17.08 -13.81 -8.17
CA LEU A 456 -17.85 -14.32 -9.31
C LEU A 456 -16.90 -14.49 -10.49
N GLU A 457 -16.67 -15.71 -10.93
CA GLU A 457 -15.73 -16.07 -11.98
C GLU A 457 -16.44 -16.78 -13.11
N ALA A 458 -16.23 -16.30 -14.35
CA ALA A 458 -16.71 -16.96 -15.55
C ALA A 458 -15.69 -17.96 -16.08
N GLY A 459 -16.16 -19.14 -16.48
CA GLY A 459 -15.32 -20.18 -17.03
C GLY A 459 -14.65 -21.06 -15.97
N ALA A 460 -14.39 -22.31 -16.36
CA ALA A 460 -13.76 -23.40 -15.62
C ALA A 460 -14.22 -23.54 -14.16
N GLY A 461 -15.15 -24.44 -13.96
CA GLY A 461 -15.25 -25.11 -12.67
C GLY A 461 -13.90 -25.72 -12.27
N PRO A 462 -13.78 -26.17 -11.04
CA PRO A 462 -12.53 -26.62 -10.45
C PRO A 462 -11.82 -27.67 -11.28
#